data_e3a416b5458b2a9b89590ebb9562d5b7
#
_entry.id   e3a416b5458b2a9b89590ebb9562d5b7
#
_cell.length_a   1.000
_cell.length_b   1.000
_cell.length_c   1.000
_cell.angle_alpha   90.00
_cell.angle_beta   90.00
_cell.angle_gamma   90.00
#
_symmetry.space_group_name_H-M   'P 1'
#
loop_
_entity.id
_entity.type
_entity.pdbx_description
1 polymer ?
#
loop_
_entity_poly.entity_id
_entity_poly.type
_entity_poly.pdbx_seq_one_letter_code
_entity_poly.pdbx_strand_id
1 'polypeptide(L)'
;FTRIIIVLSILRQAMGTQQTPPNQVLIAIALFLTFFIMSPTLTTIYDTAAEPYLNGTVSAESALSSASDDMKKFMVKNTRKDDLNMFMDLAEKGAVETPGDVPLTVLLPAFITSELKTAFQIGFLLFCLGLDRYAK
;
A
#
# COMPACT_ATOMS: atom_id res chain seq x y z
N PHE A 1 -3.24 3.30 -0.16
CA PHE A 1 -4.63 3.71 0.14
C PHE A 1 -5.14 3.13 1.45
N THR A 2 -5.09 1.82 1.63
CA THR A 2 -5.60 1.13 2.82
C THR A 2 -5.04 1.69 4.13
N ARG A 3 -3.73 1.88 4.21
CA ARG A 3 -3.08 2.47 5.38
C ARG A 3 -3.62 3.85 5.68
N ILE A 4 -3.71 4.70 4.68
CA ILE A 4 -4.12 6.10 4.82
C ILE A 4 -5.57 6.20 5.26
N ILE A 5 -6.48 5.44 4.64
CA ILE A 5 -7.90 5.49 4.98
C ILE A 5 -8.18 4.98 6.40
N ILE A 6 -7.47 3.96 6.85
CA ILE A 6 -7.60 3.44 8.21
C ILE A 6 -7.08 4.45 9.23
N VAL A 7 -5.90 5.03 9.00
CA VAL A 7 -5.32 6.04 9.89
C VAL A 7 -6.23 7.26 10.00
N LEU A 8 -6.75 7.77 8.90
CA LEU A 8 -7.69 8.90 8.89
C LEU A 8 -8.99 8.57 9.63
N SER A 9 -9.50 7.35 9.51
CA SER A 9 -10.71 6.90 10.22
C SER A 9 -10.48 6.84 11.73
N ILE A 10 -9.34 6.33 12.17
CA ILE A 10 -8.96 6.28 13.58
C ILE A 10 -8.75 7.69 14.13
N LEU A 11 -8.09 8.57 13.37
CA LEU A 11 -7.89 9.96 13.75
C LEU A 11 -9.22 10.71 13.92
N ARG A 12 -10.18 10.47 13.02
CA ARG A 12 -11.54 11.01 13.17
C ARG A 12 -12.19 10.60 14.48
N GLN A 13 -12.09 9.30 14.84
CA GLN A 13 -12.61 8.80 16.10
C GLN A 13 -11.90 9.41 17.31
N ALA A 14 -10.58 9.59 17.23
CA ALA A 14 -9.78 10.20 18.28
C ALA A 14 -10.13 11.67 18.54
N MET A 15 -10.63 12.38 17.54
CA MET A 15 -11.13 13.74 17.67
C MET A 15 -12.54 13.82 18.30
N GLY A 16 -13.14 12.70 18.67
CA GLY A 16 -14.47 12.64 19.26
C GLY A 16 -15.64 12.88 18.31
N THR A 17 -15.37 12.91 17.00
CA THR A 17 -16.37 13.13 15.98
C THR A 17 -16.63 11.83 15.20
N GLN A 18 -17.85 11.31 15.28
CA GLN A 18 -18.19 10.07 14.56
C GLN A 18 -18.57 10.29 13.09
N GLN A 19 -18.96 11.50 12.73
CA GLN A 19 -19.49 11.81 11.39
C GLN A 19 -18.81 12.98 10.68
N THR A 20 -17.94 13.70 11.33
CA THR A 20 -17.26 14.87 10.77
C THR A 20 -15.75 14.69 10.85
N PRO A 21 -14.98 14.76 9.76
CA PRO A 21 -15.41 14.96 8.38
C PRO A 21 -16.16 13.75 7.79
N PRO A 22 -17.05 13.95 6.78
CA PRO A 22 -17.77 12.85 6.13
C PRO A 22 -16.85 11.83 5.47
N ASN A 23 -17.30 10.59 5.32
CA ASN A 23 -16.52 9.52 4.68
C ASN A 23 -16.01 9.89 3.29
N GLN A 24 -16.81 10.60 2.51
CA GLN A 24 -16.43 11.04 1.16
C GLN A 24 -15.19 11.95 1.18
N VAL A 25 -15.09 12.84 2.16
CA VAL A 25 -13.92 13.72 2.33
C VAL A 25 -12.68 12.90 2.72
N LEU A 26 -12.83 11.94 3.62
CA LEU A 26 -11.73 11.06 4.00
C LEU A 26 -11.23 10.24 2.81
N ILE A 27 -12.14 9.70 2.01
CA ILE A 27 -11.79 8.94 0.80
C ILE A 27 -11.07 9.83 -0.21
N ALA A 28 -11.56 11.04 -0.44
CA ALA A 28 -10.93 11.99 -1.36
C ALA A 28 -9.50 12.34 -0.93
N ILE A 29 -9.29 12.64 0.36
CA ILE A 29 -7.96 12.92 0.92
C ILE A 29 -7.06 11.69 0.80
N ALA A 30 -7.56 10.51 1.13
CA ALA A 30 -6.80 9.26 1.04
C ALA A 30 -6.36 8.96 -0.40
N LEU A 31 -7.23 9.16 -1.38
CA LEU A 31 -6.91 9.00 -2.80
C LEU A 31 -5.85 10.02 -3.25
N PHE A 32 -6.01 11.28 -2.89
CA PHE A 32 -5.04 12.33 -3.23
C PHE A 32 -3.65 12.03 -2.67
N LEU A 33 -3.57 11.68 -1.39
CA LEU A 33 -2.31 11.31 -0.74
C LEU A 33 -1.70 10.05 -1.35
N THR A 34 -2.54 9.08 -1.73
CA THR A 34 -2.09 7.85 -2.40
C THR A 34 -1.44 8.17 -3.74
N PHE A 35 -2.08 8.98 -4.57
CA PHE A 35 -1.50 9.43 -5.82
C PHE A 35 -0.17 10.17 -5.62
N PHE A 36 -0.12 11.05 -4.63
CA PHE A 36 1.10 11.78 -4.31
C PHE A 36 2.25 10.85 -3.89
N ILE A 37 1.97 9.89 -3.01
CA ILE A 37 2.99 8.93 -2.52
C ILE A 37 3.42 7.98 -3.63
N MET A 38 2.50 7.53 -4.49
CA MET A 38 2.77 6.61 -5.59
C MET A 38 3.29 7.29 -6.84
N SER A 39 3.40 8.60 -6.88
CA SER A 39 3.84 9.35 -8.06
C SER A 39 5.15 8.81 -8.66
N PRO A 40 6.22 8.51 -7.90
CA PRO A 40 7.44 7.93 -8.47
C PRO A 40 7.21 6.57 -9.13
N THR A 41 6.41 5.70 -8.50
CA THR A 41 6.08 4.37 -9.04
C THR A 41 5.23 4.48 -10.31
N LEU A 42 4.23 5.36 -10.31
CA LEU A 42 3.40 5.61 -11.49
C LEU A 42 4.21 6.17 -12.66
N THR A 43 5.16 7.07 -12.39
CA THR A 43 6.09 7.58 -13.42
C THR A 43 6.93 6.45 -13.99
N THR A 44 7.50 5.59 -13.15
CA THR A 44 8.26 4.42 -13.61
C THR A 44 7.43 3.50 -14.48
N ILE A 45 6.19 3.19 -14.09
CA ILE A 45 5.28 2.35 -14.87
C ILE A 45 4.95 3.01 -16.21
N TYR A 46 4.74 4.31 -16.24
CA TYR A 46 4.51 5.05 -17.48
C TYR A 46 5.70 4.94 -18.42
N ASP A 47 6.92 5.20 -17.93
CA ASP A 47 8.14 5.20 -18.75
C ASP A 47 8.51 3.79 -19.23
N THR A 48 8.28 2.75 -18.42
CA THR A 48 8.70 1.37 -18.72
C THR A 48 7.64 0.55 -19.46
N ALA A 49 6.38 0.89 -19.31
CA ALA A 49 5.28 0.10 -19.86
C ALA A 49 4.35 0.91 -20.77
N ALA A 50 3.79 2.02 -20.30
CA ALA A 50 2.77 2.75 -21.03
C ALA A 50 3.33 3.48 -22.25
N GLU A 51 4.40 4.21 -22.12
CA GLU A 51 5.02 4.95 -23.22
C GLU A 51 5.54 4.03 -24.34
N PRO A 52 6.31 2.94 -24.07
CA PRO A 52 6.72 2.00 -25.10
C PRO A 52 5.54 1.34 -25.81
N TYR A 53 4.45 1.03 -25.09
CA TYR A 53 3.26 0.47 -25.70
C TYR A 53 2.55 1.47 -26.63
N LEU A 54 2.40 2.73 -26.20
CA LEU A 54 1.80 3.79 -27.02
C LEU A 54 2.62 4.11 -28.26
N ASN A 55 3.95 3.99 -28.18
CA ASN A 55 4.85 4.17 -29.31
C ASN A 55 4.95 2.93 -30.23
N GLY A 56 4.24 1.84 -29.89
CA GLY A 56 4.21 0.63 -30.68
C GLY A 56 5.49 -0.21 -30.65
N THR A 57 6.40 0.05 -29.70
CA THR A 57 7.68 -0.66 -29.58
C THR A 57 7.59 -1.96 -28.84
N VAL A 58 6.55 -2.14 -28.02
CA VAL A 58 6.28 -3.37 -27.26
C VAL A 58 4.81 -3.78 -27.39
N SER A 59 4.54 -5.09 -27.21
CA SER A 59 3.17 -5.62 -27.19
C SER A 59 2.43 -5.27 -25.91
N ALA A 60 1.11 -5.33 -25.93
CA ALA A 60 0.27 -5.13 -24.74
C ALA A 60 0.62 -6.09 -23.61
N GLU A 61 0.91 -7.36 -23.94
CA GLU A 61 1.32 -8.38 -22.98
C GLU A 61 2.64 -8.02 -22.30
N SER A 62 3.63 -7.58 -23.07
CA SER A 62 4.93 -7.16 -22.56
C SER A 62 4.81 -5.92 -21.67
N ALA A 63 4.01 -4.93 -22.07
CA ALA A 63 3.72 -3.75 -21.26
C ALA A 63 3.05 -4.09 -19.94
N LEU A 64 2.06 -4.98 -19.96
CA LEU A 64 1.36 -5.44 -18.75
C LEU A 64 2.30 -6.20 -17.81
N SER A 65 3.19 -7.04 -18.35
CA SER A 65 4.22 -7.75 -17.57
C SER A 65 5.16 -6.76 -16.88
N SER A 66 5.67 -5.76 -17.59
CA SER A 66 6.54 -4.72 -17.01
C SER A 66 5.84 -3.92 -15.92
N ALA A 67 4.60 -3.52 -16.14
CA ALA A 67 3.81 -2.82 -15.13
C ALA A 67 3.57 -3.67 -13.88
N SER A 68 3.28 -4.95 -14.06
CA SER A 68 3.11 -5.92 -12.97
C SER A 68 4.41 -6.07 -12.15
N ASP A 69 5.56 -6.15 -12.79
CA ASP A 69 6.85 -6.26 -12.12
C ASP A 69 7.18 -5.01 -11.30
N ASP A 70 6.89 -3.83 -11.82
CA ASP A 70 7.08 -2.57 -11.11
C ASP A 70 6.15 -2.46 -9.89
N MET A 71 4.90 -2.90 -10.02
CA MET A 71 3.97 -2.99 -8.89
C MET A 71 4.44 -4.00 -7.84
N LYS A 72 4.92 -5.16 -8.24
CA LYS A 72 5.50 -6.15 -7.31
C LYS A 72 6.69 -5.58 -6.54
N LYS A 73 7.59 -4.88 -7.21
CA LYS A 73 8.72 -4.21 -6.56
C LYS A 73 8.25 -3.21 -5.50
N PHE A 74 7.25 -2.40 -5.84
CA PHE A 74 6.64 -1.47 -4.90
C PHE A 74 6.04 -2.20 -3.70
N MET A 75 5.26 -3.27 -3.92
CA MET A 75 4.63 -4.04 -2.86
C MET A 75 5.65 -4.72 -1.95
N VAL A 76 6.68 -5.35 -2.51
CA VAL A 76 7.75 -5.99 -1.72
C VAL A 76 8.51 -4.97 -0.88
N LYS A 77 8.82 -3.80 -1.45
CA LYS A 77 9.49 -2.71 -0.74
C LYS A 77 8.69 -2.22 0.47
N ASN A 78 7.37 -2.24 0.39
CA ASN A 78 6.46 -1.78 1.44
C ASN A 78 5.92 -2.91 2.32
N THR A 79 6.33 -4.16 2.10
CA THR A 79 5.97 -5.30 2.92
C THR A 79 7.08 -5.59 3.93
N ARG A 80 6.70 -5.84 5.19
CA ARG A 80 7.64 -6.23 6.22
C ARG A 80 8.21 -7.62 5.90
N LYS A 81 9.52 -7.79 6.06
CA LYS A 81 10.18 -9.07 5.79
C LYS A 81 9.60 -10.22 6.58
N ASP A 82 9.24 -9.99 7.84
CA ASP A 82 8.65 -11.01 8.70
C ASP A 82 7.28 -11.47 8.18
N ASP A 83 6.45 -10.53 7.72
CA ASP A 83 5.14 -10.85 7.13
C ASP A 83 5.30 -11.61 5.81
N LEU A 84 6.24 -11.19 4.97
CA LEU A 84 6.53 -11.87 3.71
C LEU A 84 7.03 -13.31 3.96
N ASN A 85 7.98 -13.48 4.87
CA ASN A 85 8.52 -14.80 5.22
C ASN A 85 7.43 -15.71 5.80
N MET A 86 6.58 -15.20 6.68
CA MET A 86 5.47 -15.96 7.23
C MET A 86 4.55 -16.52 6.13
N PHE A 87 4.17 -15.71 5.17
CA PHE A 87 3.31 -16.16 4.07
C PHE A 87 4.03 -17.06 3.07
N MET A 88 5.34 -16.87 2.88
CA MET A 88 6.17 -17.80 2.09
C MET A 88 6.23 -19.17 2.74
N ASP A 89 6.45 -19.23 4.06
CA ASP A 89 6.48 -20.47 4.82
C ASP A 89 5.11 -21.18 4.80
N LEU A 90 4.02 -20.44 4.97
CA LEU A 90 2.65 -20.99 4.87
C LEU A 90 2.32 -21.53 3.49
N ALA A 91 2.90 -20.97 2.44
CA ALA A 91 2.74 -21.43 1.06
C ALA A 91 3.72 -22.57 0.68
N GLU A 92 4.54 -23.04 1.63
CA GLU A 92 5.58 -24.05 1.41
C GLU A 92 6.57 -23.67 0.29
N LYS A 93 6.75 -22.37 0.09
CA LYS A 93 7.68 -21.82 -0.90
C LYS A 93 8.96 -21.39 -0.20
N GLY A 94 10.07 -21.91 -0.69
CA GLY A 94 11.39 -21.57 -0.16
C GLY A 94 11.74 -20.08 -0.34
N ALA A 95 12.87 -19.68 0.21
CA ALA A 95 13.39 -18.32 0.08
C ALA A 95 13.51 -17.93 -1.40
N VAL A 96 13.06 -16.71 -1.70
CA VAL A 96 13.09 -16.15 -3.06
C VAL A 96 14.20 -15.10 -3.13
N GLU A 97 15.03 -15.19 -4.14
CA GLU A 97 16.22 -14.32 -4.28
C GLU A 97 15.86 -12.91 -4.77
N THR A 98 14.83 -12.80 -5.60
CA THR A 98 14.46 -11.52 -6.19
C THR A 98 12.99 -11.15 -5.92
N PRO A 99 12.67 -9.85 -5.79
CA PRO A 99 11.30 -9.39 -5.59
C PRO A 99 10.32 -9.84 -6.68
N GLY A 100 10.80 -9.99 -7.92
CA GLY A 100 9.98 -10.42 -9.06
C GLY A 100 9.54 -11.89 -8.99
N ASP A 101 10.27 -12.71 -8.23
CA ASP A 101 10.01 -14.15 -8.10
C ASP A 101 8.93 -14.47 -7.05
N VAL A 102 8.52 -13.48 -6.23
CA VAL A 102 7.47 -13.67 -5.24
C VAL A 102 6.11 -13.81 -5.93
N PRO A 103 5.39 -14.93 -5.72
CA PRO A 103 4.05 -15.07 -6.29
C PRO A 103 3.08 -14.04 -5.72
N LEU A 104 2.20 -13.49 -6.57
CA LEU A 104 1.17 -12.55 -6.13
C LEU A 104 0.24 -13.14 -5.05
N THR A 105 -0.01 -14.44 -5.11
CA THR A 105 -0.82 -15.16 -4.12
C THR A 105 -0.25 -15.12 -2.70
N VAL A 106 1.06 -14.95 -2.59
CA VAL A 106 1.78 -14.77 -1.31
C VAL A 106 1.97 -13.29 -1.00
N LEU A 107 2.33 -12.51 -2.01
CA LEU A 107 2.66 -11.10 -1.85
C LEU A 107 1.45 -10.24 -1.46
N LEU A 108 0.28 -10.49 -2.05
CA LEU A 108 -0.94 -9.73 -1.74
C LEU A 108 -1.34 -9.82 -0.26
N PRO A 109 -1.51 -11.02 0.33
CA PRO A 109 -1.85 -11.11 1.74
C PRO A 109 -0.73 -10.58 2.65
N ALA A 110 0.54 -10.80 2.32
CA ALA A 110 1.67 -10.27 3.07
C ALA A 110 1.68 -8.73 3.05
N PHE A 111 1.47 -8.14 1.90
CA PHE A 111 1.39 -6.68 1.73
C PHE A 111 0.21 -6.09 2.52
N ILE A 112 -0.98 -6.66 2.40
CA ILE A 112 -2.18 -6.20 3.13
C ILE A 112 -1.96 -6.32 4.63
N THR A 113 -1.41 -7.43 5.11
CA THR A 113 -1.10 -7.63 6.53
C THR A 113 -0.12 -6.58 7.04
N SER A 114 0.95 -6.29 6.30
CA SER A 114 1.91 -5.23 6.64
C SER A 114 1.26 -3.85 6.68
N GLU A 115 0.41 -3.53 5.71
CA GLU A 115 -0.32 -2.26 5.65
C GLU A 115 -1.27 -2.10 6.83
N LEU A 116 -2.02 -3.15 7.18
CA LEU A 116 -2.93 -3.16 8.33
C LEU A 116 -2.16 -2.98 9.64
N LYS A 117 -1.08 -3.71 9.87
CA LYS A 117 -0.24 -3.57 11.06
C LYS A 117 0.28 -2.14 11.20
N THR A 118 0.82 -1.58 10.15
CA THR A 118 1.34 -0.20 10.17
C THR A 118 0.23 0.82 10.41
N ALA A 119 -0.92 0.66 9.76
CA ALA A 119 -2.07 1.53 9.94
C ALA A 119 -2.58 1.53 11.40
N PHE A 120 -2.71 0.35 12.00
CA PHE A 120 -3.13 0.22 13.39
C PHE A 120 -2.09 0.77 14.37
N GLN A 121 -0.81 0.57 14.13
CA GLN A 121 0.26 1.14 14.96
C GLN A 121 0.24 2.66 14.94
N ILE A 122 0.15 3.27 13.76
CA ILE A 122 0.06 4.73 13.62
C ILE A 122 -1.24 5.25 14.22
N GLY A 123 -2.37 4.62 13.91
CA GLY A 123 -3.68 5.00 14.41
C GLY A 123 -3.78 4.90 15.92
N PHE A 124 -3.24 3.85 16.53
CA PHE A 124 -3.19 3.67 17.97
C PHE A 124 -2.38 4.78 18.66
N LEU A 125 -1.21 5.12 18.12
CA LEU A 125 -0.40 6.23 18.66
C LEU A 125 -1.14 7.57 18.58
N LEU A 126 -1.78 7.86 17.45
CA LEU A 126 -2.58 9.07 17.28
C LEU A 126 -3.79 9.10 18.23
N PHE A 127 -4.42 7.96 18.44
CA PHE A 127 -5.55 7.82 19.36
C PHE A 127 -5.12 8.09 20.81
N CYS A 128 -3.99 7.51 21.25
CA CYS A 128 -3.43 7.76 22.57
C CYS A 128 -3.08 9.24 22.77
N LEU A 129 -2.46 9.89 21.79
CA LEU A 129 -2.14 11.33 21.84
C LEU A 129 -3.41 12.19 21.87
N GLY A 130 -4.45 11.77 21.15
CA GLY A 130 -5.76 12.43 21.18
C GLY A 130 -6.41 12.36 22.56
N LEU A 131 -6.42 11.17 23.17
CA LEU A 131 -6.98 11.00 24.53
C LEU A 131 -6.23 11.82 25.57
N ASP A 132 -4.90 11.89 25.48
CA ASP A 132 -4.08 12.66 26.41
C ASP A 132 -4.40 14.17 26.35
N ARG A 133 -4.81 14.64 25.17
CA ARG A 133 -5.21 16.04 24.97
C ARG A 133 -6.55 16.36 25.62
N TYR A 134 -7.47 15.39 25.70
CA TYR A 134 -8.78 15.57 26.35
C TYR A 134 -8.74 15.32 27.86
N ALA A 135 -7.70 14.68 28.38
CA ALA A 135 -7.51 14.42 29.81
C ALA A 135 -6.93 15.60 30.58
N LYS A 136 -6.51 16.67 29.90
CA LYS A 136 -6.02 17.96 30.47
C LYS A 136 -7.09 19.03 30.36
#